data_543ce3af0dbc10df0e5e030560d00cf2
#
_entry.id   543ce3af0dbc10df0e5e030560d00cf2
#
_cell.length_a   1.000
_cell.length_b   1.000
_cell.length_c   1.000
_cell.angle_alpha   90.00
_cell.angle_beta   90.00
_cell.angle_gamma   90.00
#
_symmetry.space_group_name_H-M   'P 1'
#
loop_
_entity.id
_entity.type
_entity.pdbx_description
1 polymer ?
#
loop_
_entity_poly.entity_id
_entity_poly.type
_entity_poly.pdbx_seq_one_letter_code
_entity_poly.pdbx_strand_id
1 'polypeptide(L)'
;MKKLSETYKELGIAFDFPIEIKDADGNSTYYERIDGYWRRSEYDEKGNETYFENMSGHWSRYEYDENGKATYYEDSDGYWRRCEYDEDGNRTYYEDSYGYKGGTKRNSCDGKVIEVDGKKYKLTEL
;
A
#
# COMPACT_ATOMS: atom_id res chain seq x y z
N MET A 1 17.62 -6.07 -0.82
CA MET A 1 17.73 -5.78 -2.25
C MET A 1 19.03 -5.06 -2.53
N LYS A 2 19.73 -5.45 -3.59
CA LYS A 2 20.93 -4.74 -4.02
C LYS A 2 20.56 -3.40 -4.68
N LYS A 3 21.38 -2.38 -4.48
CA LYS A 3 21.25 -1.15 -5.25
C LYS A 3 21.47 -1.44 -6.72
N LEU A 4 20.76 -0.70 -7.56
CA LEU A 4 20.89 -0.85 -9.00
C LEU A 4 22.31 -0.55 -9.46
N SER A 5 22.94 0.49 -8.90
CA SER A 5 24.32 0.85 -9.23
C SER A 5 25.31 -0.26 -8.91
N GLU A 6 25.13 -0.98 -7.81
CA GLU A 6 25.99 -2.12 -7.44
C GLU A 6 25.86 -3.26 -8.44
N THR A 7 24.64 -3.56 -8.87
CA THR A 7 24.38 -4.61 -9.86
C THR A 7 25.07 -4.29 -11.17
N TYR A 8 24.93 -3.05 -11.68
CA TYR A 8 25.54 -2.68 -12.94
C TYR A 8 27.04 -2.45 -12.81
N LYS A 9 27.53 -2.09 -11.64
CA LYS A 9 28.96 -2.00 -11.39
C LYS A 9 29.62 -3.36 -11.54
N GLU A 10 28.97 -4.41 -11.05
CA GLU A 10 29.42 -5.80 -11.23
C GLU A 10 29.49 -6.18 -12.71
N LEU A 11 28.62 -5.57 -13.54
CA LEU A 11 28.58 -5.79 -14.97
C LEU A 11 29.51 -4.84 -15.74
N GLY A 12 30.24 -3.97 -15.05
CA GLY A 12 31.16 -3.02 -15.67
C GLY A 12 30.49 -1.82 -16.32
N ILE A 13 29.26 -1.51 -15.95
CA ILE A 13 28.48 -0.40 -16.49
C ILE A 13 28.62 0.82 -15.58
N ALA A 14 28.93 1.98 -16.18
CA ALA A 14 29.02 3.25 -15.46
C ALA A 14 27.68 3.99 -15.51
N PHE A 15 27.42 4.79 -14.47
CA PHE A 15 26.21 5.59 -14.37
C PHE A 15 26.52 7.05 -14.08
N ASP A 16 25.62 7.90 -14.56
CA ASP A 16 25.50 9.27 -14.07
C ASP A 16 24.39 9.30 -13.01
N PHE A 17 24.66 9.99 -11.90
CA PHE A 17 23.67 10.15 -10.83
C PHE A 17 22.95 11.49 -10.94
N PRO A 18 21.68 11.56 -10.47
CA PRO A 18 20.93 10.46 -9.87
C PRO A 18 20.43 9.46 -10.92
N ILE A 19 20.25 8.21 -10.48
CA ILE A 19 19.61 7.18 -11.31
C ILE A 19 18.13 7.24 -11.01
N GLU A 20 17.29 7.39 -12.03
CA GLU A 20 15.85 7.35 -11.87
C GLU A 20 15.25 6.51 -12.97
N ILE A 21 14.38 5.57 -12.58
CA ILE A 21 13.63 4.74 -13.49
C ILE A 21 12.16 5.08 -13.31
N LYS A 22 11.49 5.36 -14.41
CA LYS A 22 10.07 5.68 -14.43
C LYS A 22 9.31 4.61 -15.21
N ASP A 23 8.06 4.36 -14.81
CA ASP A 23 7.19 3.49 -15.59
C ASP A 23 6.62 4.24 -16.80
N ALA A 24 5.77 3.56 -17.58
CA ALA A 24 5.18 4.13 -18.79
C ALA A 24 4.31 5.35 -18.50
N ASP A 25 3.79 5.49 -17.29
CA ASP A 25 2.94 6.60 -16.88
C ASP A 25 3.73 7.76 -16.25
N GLY A 26 5.05 7.64 -16.18
CA GLY A 26 5.91 8.69 -15.65
C GLY A 26 6.14 8.63 -14.14
N ASN A 27 5.68 7.57 -13.47
CA ASN A 27 5.88 7.40 -12.03
C ASN A 27 7.27 6.85 -11.74
N SER A 28 7.97 7.43 -10.76
CA SER A 28 9.30 6.98 -10.36
C SER A 28 9.21 5.65 -9.63
N THR A 29 9.77 4.60 -10.23
CA THR A 29 9.77 3.25 -9.65
C THR A 29 11.06 2.93 -8.93
N TYR A 30 12.14 3.63 -9.25
CA TYR A 30 13.44 3.49 -8.60
C TYR A 30 14.19 4.81 -8.65
N TYR A 31 14.87 5.14 -7.58
CA TYR A 31 15.68 6.34 -7.48
C TYR A 31 16.92 6.05 -6.64
N GLU A 32 18.09 6.48 -7.12
CA GLU A 32 19.33 6.31 -6.38
C GLU A 32 20.20 7.55 -6.53
N ARG A 33 20.75 8.05 -5.40
CA ARG A 33 21.63 9.21 -5.37
C ARG A 33 23.09 8.78 -5.27
N ILE A 34 23.99 9.69 -5.63
CA ILE A 34 25.43 9.44 -5.56
C ILE A 34 25.93 9.15 -4.13
N ASP A 35 25.19 9.64 -3.11
CA ASP A 35 25.52 9.39 -1.70
C ASP A 35 25.11 7.98 -1.24
N GLY A 36 24.53 7.19 -2.11
CA GLY A 36 24.15 5.81 -1.86
C GLY A 36 22.70 5.61 -1.43
N TYR A 37 21.94 6.69 -1.21
CA TYR A 37 20.52 6.55 -0.90
C TYR A 37 19.77 6.00 -2.10
N TRP A 38 18.90 5.03 -1.85
CA TRP A 38 17.99 4.51 -2.89
C TRP A 38 16.60 4.25 -2.32
N ARG A 39 15.62 4.29 -3.20
CA ARG A 39 14.22 3.94 -2.87
C ARG A 39 13.58 3.25 -4.08
N ARG A 40 12.58 2.45 -3.80
CA ARG A 40 11.81 1.72 -4.81
C ARG A 40 10.34 1.88 -4.53
N SER A 41 9.53 2.07 -5.56
CA SER A 41 8.09 2.23 -5.44
C SER A 41 7.36 1.42 -6.50
N GLU A 42 6.16 0.96 -6.16
CA GLU A 42 5.25 0.32 -7.08
C GLU A 42 3.93 1.09 -7.07
N TYR A 43 3.23 1.09 -8.18
CA TYR A 43 2.01 1.88 -8.39
C TYR A 43 0.93 0.99 -8.99
N ASP A 44 -0.34 1.33 -8.73
CA ASP A 44 -1.47 0.67 -9.38
C ASP A 44 -1.74 1.34 -10.75
N GLU A 45 -2.76 0.82 -11.46
CA GLU A 45 -3.14 1.31 -12.78
C GLU A 45 -3.56 2.78 -12.78
N LYS A 46 -3.99 3.29 -11.63
CA LYS A 46 -4.46 4.67 -11.47
C LYS A 46 -3.36 5.63 -11.03
N GLY A 47 -2.13 5.12 -10.84
CA GLY A 47 -1.01 5.93 -10.39
C GLY A 47 -0.89 6.09 -8.89
N ASN A 48 -1.64 5.34 -8.10
CA ASN A 48 -1.53 5.35 -6.64
C ASN A 48 -0.38 4.46 -6.20
N GLU A 49 0.47 4.95 -5.30
CA GLU A 49 1.58 4.16 -4.78
C GLU A 49 1.06 3.03 -3.90
N THR A 50 1.42 1.78 -4.24
CA THR A 50 1.00 0.58 -3.51
C THR A 50 2.10 0.01 -2.64
N TYR A 51 3.36 0.32 -2.94
CA TYR A 51 4.50 -0.17 -2.18
C TYR A 51 5.64 0.84 -2.23
N PHE A 52 6.36 0.96 -1.13
CA PHE A 52 7.55 1.78 -1.00
C PHE A 52 8.59 1.05 -0.15
N GLU A 53 9.86 1.17 -0.55
CA GLU A 53 10.99 0.59 0.20
C GLU A 53 12.21 1.47 0.01
N ASN A 54 13.04 1.64 1.04
CA ASN A 54 14.29 2.37 0.93
C ASN A 54 15.47 1.60 1.53
N MET A 55 16.65 2.18 1.40
CA MET A 55 17.91 1.54 1.83
C MET A 55 17.98 1.25 3.33
N SER A 56 17.20 1.95 4.13
CA SER A 56 17.17 1.74 5.58
C SER A 56 16.33 0.54 6.00
N GLY A 57 15.75 -0.18 5.03
CA GLY A 57 14.85 -1.29 5.30
C GLY A 57 13.44 -0.87 5.65
N HIS A 58 13.15 0.43 5.59
CA HIS A 58 11.79 0.91 5.79
C HIS A 58 10.95 0.61 4.56
N TRP A 59 9.77 0.04 4.77
CA TRP A 59 8.82 -0.20 3.70
C TRP A 59 7.41 0.10 4.17
N SER A 60 6.53 0.39 3.21
CA SER A 60 5.10 0.58 3.47
C SER A 60 4.30 0.02 2.30
N ARG A 61 3.09 -0.40 2.59
CA ARG A 61 2.18 -0.98 1.60
C ARG A 61 0.80 -0.37 1.77
N TYR A 62 0.15 -0.12 0.64
CA TYR A 62 -1.17 0.51 0.58
C TYR A 62 -2.10 -0.29 -0.29
N GLU A 63 -3.37 -0.30 0.08
CA GLU A 63 -4.46 -0.76 -0.78
C GLU A 63 -5.49 0.36 -0.88
N TYR A 64 -6.15 0.47 -2.01
CA TYR A 64 -7.08 1.56 -2.31
C TYR A 64 -8.42 1.00 -2.80
N ASP A 65 -9.49 1.77 -2.59
CA ASP A 65 -10.79 1.45 -3.16
C ASP A 65 -10.91 2.02 -4.59
N GLU A 66 -12.06 1.79 -5.23
CA GLU A 66 -12.33 2.26 -6.59
C GLU A 66 -12.22 3.77 -6.74
N ASN A 67 -12.40 4.51 -5.65
CA ASN A 67 -12.37 5.97 -5.63
C ASN A 67 -11.00 6.54 -5.27
N GLY A 68 -9.99 5.67 -5.09
CA GLY A 68 -8.65 6.10 -4.76
C GLY A 68 -8.44 6.40 -3.28
N LYS A 69 -9.36 5.99 -2.40
CA LYS A 69 -9.20 6.15 -0.95
C LYS A 69 -8.41 4.97 -0.39
N ALA A 70 -7.42 5.27 0.46
CA ALA A 70 -6.62 4.22 1.09
C ALA A 70 -7.47 3.43 2.09
N THR A 71 -7.65 2.13 1.83
CA THR A 71 -8.43 1.23 2.67
C THR A 71 -7.55 0.41 3.60
N TYR A 72 -6.27 0.26 3.28
CA TYR A 72 -5.32 -0.48 4.10
C TYR A 72 -3.93 0.15 4.00
N TYR A 73 -3.23 0.17 5.12
CA TYR A 73 -1.84 0.61 5.21
C TYR A 73 -1.10 -0.30 6.18
N GLU A 74 0.14 -0.65 5.84
CA GLU A 74 1.02 -1.45 6.68
C GLU A 74 2.45 -1.00 6.45
N ASP A 75 3.27 -0.97 7.50
CA ASP A 75 4.67 -0.59 7.35
C ASP A 75 5.62 -1.53 8.10
N SER A 76 6.91 -1.29 7.90
CA SER A 76 7.98 -2.12 8.46
C SER A 76 8.09 -2.05 9.98
N ASP A 77 7.45 -1.07 10.61
CA ASP A 77 7.42 -0.96 12.07
C ASP A 77 6.32 -1.83 12.71
N GLY A 78 5.55 -2.51 11.88
CA GLY A 78 4.44 -3.35 12.32
C GLY A 78 3.12 -2.61 12.52
N TYR A 79 3.10 -1.32 12.20
CA TYR A 79 1.87 -0.55 12.24
C TYR A 79 1.00 -0.90 11.02
N TRP A 80 -0.29 -1.05 11.26
CA TRP A 80 -1.27 -1.19 10.17
C TRP A 80 -2.55 -0.47 10.56
N ARG A 81 -3.33 -0.09 9.55
CA ARG A 81 -4.66 0.47 9.72
C ARG A 81 -5.56 0.03 8.58
N ARG A 82 -6.84 -0.04 8.86
CA ARG A 82 -7.87 -0.37 7.89
C ARG A 82 -8.98 0.64 7.97
N CYS A 83 -9.43 1.11 6.83
CA CYS A 83 -10.50 2.10 6.72
C CYS A 83 -11.52 1.65 5.69
N GLU A 84 -12.78 2.01 5.91
CA GLU A 84 -13.83 1.83 4.92
C GLU A 84 -14.53 3.16 4.71
N TYR A 85 -15.01 3.39 3.51
CA TYR A 85 -15.63 4.64 3.09
C TYR A 85 -16.96 4.38 2.41
N ASP A 86 -17.88 5.33 2.52
CA ASP A 86 -19.15 5.27 1.82
C ASP A 86 -19.01 5.84 0.40
N GLU A 87 -20.13 5.88 -0.34
CA GLU A 87 -20.16 6.37 -1.71
C GLU A 87 -19.77 7.84 -1.84
N ASP A 88 -19.98 8.60 -0.77
CA ASP A 88 -19.65 10.03 -0.72
C ASP A 88 -18.23 10.31 -0.29
N GLY A 89 -17.45 9.24 0.00
CA GLY A 89 -16.07 9.37 0.43
C GLY A 89 -15.90 9.63 1.92
N ASN A 90 -16.95 9.48 2.71
CA ASN A 90 -16.88 9.64 4.16
C ASN A 90 -16.41 8.34 4.80
N ARG A 91 -15.48 8.43 5.75
CA ARG A 91 -14.99 7.25 6.45
C ARG A 91 -16.09 6.69 7.36
N THR A 92 -16.43 5.42 7.16
CA THR A 92 -17.47 4.71 7.92
C THR A 92 -16.89 3.77 8.95
N TYR A 93 -15.63 3.34 8.79
CA TYR A 93 -14.97 2.42 9.71
C TYR A 93 -13.48 2.69 9.77
N TYR A 94 -12.90 2.51 10.96
CA TYR A 94 -11.46 2.62 11.19
C TYR A 94 -11.02 1.58 12.22
N GLU A 95 -9.87 0.96 11.96
CA GLU A 95 -9.23 0.01 12.87
C GLU A 95 -7.73 0.11 12.67
N ASP A 96 -6.95 0.00 13.74
CA ASP A 96 -5.49 -0.01 13.60
C ASP A 96 -4.82 -1.00 14.56
N SER A 97 -3.51 -1.14 14.41
CA SER A 97 -2.70 -2.10 15.17
C SER A 97 -2.57 -1.76 16.66
N TYR A 98 -2.95 -0.55 17.05
CA TYR A 98 -2.96 -0.15 18.46
C TYR A 98 -4.27 -0.54 19.16
N GLY A 99 -5.21 -1.13 18.43
CA GLY A 99 -6.48 -1.55 18.98
C GLY A 99 -7.60 -0.51 18.91
N TYR A 100 -7.35 0.63 18.26
CA TYR A 100 -8.40 1.61 18.04
C TYR A 100 -9.37 1.10 16.98
N LYS A 101 -10.65 1.27 17.27
CA LYS A 101 -11.72 0.90 16.35
C LYS A 101 -12.81 1.97 16.42
N GLY A 102 -13.39 2.29 15.29
CA GLY A 102 -14.49 3.25 15.22
C GLY A 102 -15.35 3.03 13.99
N GLY A 103 -16.64 3.36 14.11
CA GLY A 103 -17.57 3.25 13.03
C GLY A 103 -18.17 1.84 12.88
N THR A 104 -18.85 1.62 11.77
CA THR A 104 -19.51 0.36 11.44
C THR A 104 -18.75 -0.34 10.34
N LYS A 105 -18.24 -1.52 10.63
CA LYS A 105 -17.53 -2.30 9.64
C LYS A 105 -18.50 -2.78 8.56
N ARG A 106 -18.29 -2.30 7.35
CA ARG A 106 -19.00 -2.81 6.18
C ARG A 106 -18.25 -4.03 5.71
N ASN A 107 -18.93 -5.14 5.59
CA ASN A 107 -18.31 -6.29 4.96
C ASN A 107 -19.03 -6.58 3.65
N SER A 108 -18.34 -7.31 2.77
CA SER A 108 -18.84 -7.63 1.43
C SER A 108 -20.09 -8.52 1.44
N CYS A 109 -20.48 -8.96 2.61
CA CYS A 109 -21.64 -9.82 2.82
C CYS A 109 -22.87 -9.07 3.31
N ASP A 110 -22.84 -7.74 3.31
CA ASP A 110 -23.98 -6.94 3.72
C ASP A 110 -25.23 -7.34 2.92
N GLY A 111 -26.32 -7.62 3.62
CA GLY A 111 -27.53 -8.12 3.01
C GLY A 111 -27.49 -9.59 2.61
N LYS A 112 -26.37 -10.24 2.70
CA LYS A 112 -26.19 -11.66 2.40
C LYS A 112 -26.35 -12.50 3.65
N VAL A 113 -26.62 -13.79 3.44
CA VAL A 113 -26.68 -14.76 4.53
C VAL A 113 -25.29 -15.33 4.73
N ILE A 114 -24.81 -15.31 5.96
CA ILE A 114 -23.56 -15.97 6.34
C ILE A 114 -23.86 -17.08 7.33
N GLU A 115 -22.94 -18.03 7.41
CA GLU A 115 -23.04 -19.14 8.33
C GLU A 115 -21.96 -18.98 9.39
N VAL A 116 -22.39 -18.95 10.66
CA VAL A 116 -21.50 -18.84 11.80
C VAL A 116 -21.91 -19.93 12.80
N ASP A 117 -20.98 -20.79 13.19
CA ASP A 117 -21.20 -21.91 14.11
C ASP A 117 -22.36 -22.80 13.67
N GLY A 118 -22.50 -23.05 12.37
CA GLY A 118 -23.55 -23.86 11.82
C GLY A 118 -24.93 -23.18 11.73
N LYS A 119 -25.00 -21.92 12.10
CA LYS A 119 -26.23 -21.12 11.99
C LYS A 119 -26.07 -20.09 10.89
N LYS A 120 -27.16 -19.81 10.21
CA LYS A 120 -27.21 -18.83 9.15
C LYS A 120 -27.73 -17.51 9.67
N TYR A 121 -27.04 -16.45 9.36
CA TYR A 121 -27.39 -15.09 9.73
C TYR A 121 -27.42 -14.21 8.51
N LYS A 122 -28.42 -13.37 8.40
CA LYS A 122 -28.42 -12.33 7.39
C LYS A 122 -27.65 -11.15 7.94
N LEU A 123 -26.62 -10.75 7.22
CA LEU A 123 -25.84 -9.59 7.59
C LEU A 123 -26.57 -8.33 7.18
N THR A 124 -26.68 -7.41 8.11
CA THR A 124 -27.17 -6.08 7.85
C THR A 124 -26.14 -5.09 8.31
N GLU A 125 -25.95 -4.07 7.53
CA GLU A 125 -25.06 -2.97 7.87
C GLU A 125 -25.73 -2.17 8.98
N LEU A 126 -25.02 -2.01 10.09
CA LEU A 126 -25.56 -1.29 11.26
C LEU A 126 -25.11 0.16 11.26
#